data_e86636ba424f21a88748d932c8a2d94c
#
_entry.id   e86636ba424f21a88748d932c8a2d94c
#
_cell.length_a   1.000
_cell.length_b   1.000
_cell.length_c   1.000
_cell.angle_alpha   90.00
_cell.angle_beta   90.00
_cell.angle_gamma   90.00
#
_symmetry.space_group_name_H-M   'P 1'
#
loop_
_entity.id
_entity.type
_entity.pdbx_description
1 polymer ?
#
loop_
_entity_poly.entity_id
_entity_poly.type
_entity_poly.pdbx_seq_one_letter_code
_entity_poly.pdbx_strand_id
1 'polypeptide(L)'
;MWLTRTAKPFTFKNGYDQILPYAECENLGLYVHIPFCKSICNFCPYCKVRYSAELCDRYIDSLIQEIHIVGSQHAEHRKATSLYFGGGTPALAANRIKEIVNALSEHFIITEGIGLELHPDNVNVETLQMLKDAGVTKISIGIQSFCDKYQKILGRKKIDTAEMMSALSAVSFETVSMDFIFALPGQTYDDLKSDIDTAFLLGANHVAIYPFIDFTFTESPVTAMPKKDKRELLDAITQYCLGKGYSRNSIWTFSSGTDANYSSMTRDNFLGFGCSATSLFKEQFKINTFDVDSYCERIRSGNLATSLTIRFTKRQRMVYWLFWTAYSTRVTAKDFEKFFGVSLKKMYGFELWVAKQLGLVKEHNGTYEMTLKGAFYYHYYENFYTLSYIDKMWGIMRKEAFPEQIEL
;
A
#
# COMPACT_ATOMS: atom_id res chain seq x y z
N MET A 1 -12.33 17.89 -3.00
CA MET A 1 -13.67 17.92 -3.62
C MET A 1 -13.69 18.59 -5.00
N TRP A 2 -13.12 19.76 -5.17
CA TRP A 2 -13.20 20.49 -6.46
C TRP A 2 -12.41 19.78 -7.58
N LEU A 3 -11.20 19.29 -7.34
CA LEU A 3 -10.40 18.52 -8.31
C LEU A 3 -11.09 17.24 -8.80
N THR A 4 -11.84 16.57 -7.94
CA THR A 4 -12.50 15.30 -8.27
C THR A 4 -13.95 15.47 -8.75
N ARG A 5 -14.53 16.66 -8.59
CA ARG A 5 -15.95 16.93 -8.89
C ARG A 5 -16.35 16.62 -10.34
N THR A 6 -15.43 16.82 -11.28
CA THR A 6 -15.65 16.54 -12.71
C THR A 6 -15.21 15.14 -13.15
N ALA A 7 -14.70 14.34 -12.21
CA ALA A 7 -14.26 12.97 -12.47
C ALA A 7 -15.34 11.91 -12.13
N LYS A 8 -16.42 12.34 -11.46
CA LYS A 8 -17.57 11.48 -11.14
C LYS A 8 -18.54 11.33 -12.32
N PRO A 9 -19.33 10.26 -12.37
CA PRO A 9 -19.24 9.07 -11.52
C PRO A 9 -18.03 8.19 -11.88
N PHE A 10 -17.53 7.43 -10.89
CA PHE A 10 -16.58 6.35 -11.13
C PHE A 10 -17.38 5.05 -11.28
N THR A 11 -17.56 4.60 -12.51
CA THR A 11 -18.32 3.38 -12.81
C THR A 11 -17.38 2.23 -13.08
N PHE A 12 -17.34 1.28 -12.17
CA PHE A 12 -16.63 0.02 -12.31
C PHE A 12 -17.58 -1.05 -12.88
N LYS A 13 -17.12 -1.82 -13.83
CA LYS A 13 -17.92 -2.87 -14.48
C LYS A 13 -17.20 -4.21 -14.43
N ASN A 14 -17.97 -5.27 -14.39
CA ASN A 14 -17.48 -6.63 -14.61
C ASN A 14 -17.18 -6.81 -16.11
N GLY A 15 -15.91 -6.75 -16.43
CA GLY A 15 -15.42 -6.90 -17.79
C GLY A 15 -13.95 -6.46 -17.84
N TYR A 16 -13.15 -7.21 -18.56
CA TYR A 16 -11.71 -6.95 -18.65
C TYR A 16 -11.17 -7.44 -20.00
N ASP A 17 -10.05 -6.85 -20.40
CA ASP A 17 -9.30 -7.32 -21.55
C ASP A 17 -8.59 -8.63 -21.20
N GLN A 18 -8.64 -9.61 -22.07
CA GLN A 18 -7.93 -10.89 -21.91
C GLN A 18 -6.42 -10.68 -21.91
N ILE A 19 -5.92 -9.73 -22.72
CA ILE A 19 -4.52 -9.31 -22.74
C ILE A 19 -4.40 -7.99 -21.97
N LEU A 20 -3.59 -8.01 -20.92
CA LEU A 20 -3.40 -6.84 -20.07
C LEU A 20 -2.37 -5.86 -20.69
N PRO A 21 -2.65 -4.53 -20.72
CA PRO A 21 -1.82 -3.55 -21.41
C PRO A 21 -0.59 -3.11 -20.60
N TYR A 22 0.04 -4.01 -19.82
CA TYR A 22 1.23 -3.67 -19.02
C TYR A 22 2.51 -3.54 -19.85
N ALA A 23 2.54 -4.11 -21.05
CA ALA A 23 3.69 -4.00 -21.95
C ALA A 23 4.03 -2.56 -22.35
N GLU A 24 3.02 -1.67 -22.37
CA GLU A 24 3.17 -0.26 -22.71
C GLU A 24 3.51 0.63 -21.50
N CYS A 25 3.64 0.02 -20.31
CA CYS A 25 3.85 0.76 -19.07
C CYS A 25 5.34 0.95 -18.78
N GLU A 26 5.80 2.20 -18.71
CA GLU A 26 7.06 2.55 -18.07
C GLU A 26 6.87 2.50 -16.53
N ASN A 27 7.95 2.30 -15.76
CA ASN A 27 7.93 2.28 -14.30
C ASN A 27 6.86 1.33 -13.72
N LEU A 28 6.81 0.10 -14.22
CA LEU A 28 5.87 -0.92 -13.77
C LEU A 28 6.31 -1.48 -12.42
N GLY A 29 5.46 -1.40 -11.40
CA GLY A 29 5.62 -2.13 -10.14
C GLY A 29 4.85 -3.44 -10.18
N LEU A 30 5.32 -4.45 -9.46
CA LEU A 30 4.59 -5.71 -9.25
C LEU A 30 4.09 -5.78 -7.81
N TYR A 31 2.86 -6.23 -7.64
CA TYR A 31 2.25 -6.47 -6.34
C TYR A 31 1.70 -7.89 -6.26
N VAL A 32 1.99 -8.59 -5.19
CA VAL A 32 1.45 -9.92 -4.91
C VAL A 32 0.66 -9.88 -3.61
N HIS A 33 -0.62 -10.26 -3.67
CA HIS A 33 -1.47 -10.33 -2.50
C HIS A 33 -1.50 -11.75 -1.92
N ILE A 34 -1.16 -11.89 -0.64
CA ILE A 34 -1.25 -13.16 0.11
C ILE A 34 -2.21 -12.94 1.28
N PRO A 35 -3.46 -13.47 1.21
CA PRO A 35 -4.56 -13.05 2.08
C PRO A 35 -4.59 -13.72 3.45
N PHE A 36 -3.58 -14.47 3.86
CA PHE A 36 -3.64 -15.34 5.05
C PHE A 36 -3.22 -14.62 6.32
N CYS A 37 -4.00 -14.82 7.41
CA CYS A 37 -3.68 -14.38 8.76
C CYS A 37 -3.93 -15.49 9.77
N LYS A 38 -3.04 -15.68 10.77
CA LYS A 38 -3.28 -16.60 11.90
C LYS A 38 -4.45 -16.15 12.77
N SER A 39 -4.57 -14.81 12.96
CA SER A 39 -5.68 -14.16 13.67
C SER A 39 -6.21 -13.01 12.84
N ILE A 40 -7.52 -12.80 12.89
CA ILE A 40 -8.17 -11.70 12.16
C ILE A 40 -8.26 -10.49 13.09
N CYS A 41 -7.51 -9.43 12.76
CA CYS A 41 -7.58 -8.16 13.48
C CYS A 41 -8.90 -7.45 13.16
N ASN A 42 -9.56 -6.93 14.20
CA ASN A 42 -10.88 -6.29 14.09
C ASN A 42 -10.89 -4.94 13.35
N PHE A 43 -9.74 -4.27 13.25
CA PHE A 43 -9.59 -2.97 12.59
C PHE A 43 -9.16 -3.06 11.12
N CYS A 44 -8.65 -4.22 10.68
CA CYS A 44 -7.98 -4.35 9.40
C CYS A 44 -8.96 -4.35 8.21
N PRO A 45 -8.85 -3.42 7.26
CA PRO A 45 -9.75 -3.33 6.12
C PRO A 45 -9.38 -4.25 4.95
N TYR A 46 -8.18 -4.83 4.93
CA TYR A 46 -7.69 -5.59 3.79
C TYR A 46 -8.39 -6.94 3.62
N CYS A 47 -8.40 -7.44 2.38
CA CYS A 47 -8.86 -8.79 2.08
C CYS A 47 -7.98 -9.81 2.81
N LYS A 48 -8.60 -10.63 3.65
CA LYS A 48 -7.91 -11.62 4.46
C LYS A 48 -8.81 -12.78 4.83
N VAL A 49 -8.20 -13.96 4.96
CA VAL A 49 -8.84 -15.19 5.43
C VAL A 49 -7.99 -15.83 6.52
N ARG A 50 -8.61 -16.66 7.32
CA ARG A 50 -7.87 -17.43 8.33
C ARG A 50 -6.94 -18.43 7.64
N TYR A 51 -5.70 -18.48 8.08
CA TYR A 51 -4.69 -19.40 7.57
C TYR A 51 -5.07 -20.86 7.82
N SER A 52 -4.96 -21.68 6.78
CA SER A 52 -4.76 -23.13 6.86
C SER A 52 -3.68 -23.50 5.83
N ALA A 53 -2.89 -24.52 6.10
CA ALA A 53 -1.80 -24.94 5.20
C ALA A 53 -2.38 -25.37 3.84
N GLU A 54 -3.42 -26.20 3.83
CA GLU A 54 -4.05 -26.69 2.62
C GLU A 54 -4.60 -25.57 1.73
N LEU A 55 -5.30 -24.57 2.32
CA LEU A 55 -5.83 -23.45 1.58
C LEU A 55 -4.69 -22.54 1.05
N CYS A 56 -3.65 -22.36 1.84
CA CYS A 56 -2.48 -21.58 1.45
C CYS A 56 -1.77 -22.22 0.26
N ASP A 57 -1.50 -23.52 0.30
CA ASP A 57 -0.82 -24.22 -0.80
C ASP A 57 -1.66 -24.18 -2.07
N ARG A 58 -2.95 -24.49 -2.00
CA ARG A 58 -3.87 -24.39 -3.14
C ARG A 58 -3.92 -22.98 -3.74
N TYR A 59 -3.89 -21.96 -2.91
CA TYR A 59 -3.87 -20.57 -3.33
C TYR A 59 -2.57 -20.19 -4.02
N ILE A 60 -1.42 -20.57 -3.45
CA ILE A 60 -0.11 -20.28 -4.04
C ILE A 60 0.05 -20.97 -5.40
N ASP A 61 -0.42 -22.21 -5.55
CA ASP A 61 -0.41 -22.89 -6.85
C ASP A 61 -1.24 -22.12 -7.90
N SER A 62 -2.42 -21.65 -7.52
CA SER A 62 -3.25 -20.80 -8.40
C SER A 62 -2.58 -19.45 -8.70
N LEU A 63 -1.90 -18.84 -7.72
CA LEU A 63 -1.16 -17.60 -7.89
C LEU A 63 0.00 -17.75 -8.89
N ILE A 64 0.77 -18.82 -8.80
CA ILE A 64 1.83 -19.15 -9.75
C ILE A 64 1.23 -19.35 -11.15
N GLN A 65 0.11 -20.05 -11.26
CA GLN A 65 -0.59 -20.18 -12.53
C GLN A 65 -1.06 -18.83 -13.10
N GLU A 66 -1.60 -17.90 -12.26
CA GLU A 66 -1.95 -16.55 -12.72
C GLU A 66 -0.71 -15.81 -13.25
N ILE A 67 0.43 -15.93 -12.57
CA ILE A 67 1.69 -15.31 -13.00
C ILE A 67 2.07 -15.81 -14.39
N HIS A 68 1.99 -17.10 -14.65
CA HIS A 68 2.29 -17.66 -15.97
C HIS A 68 1.26 -17.27 -17.04
N ILE A 69 -0.05 -17.26 -16.71
CA ILE A 69 -1.11 -16.81 -17.64
C ILE A 69 -0.87 -15.35 -18.06
N VAL A 70 -0.56 -14.48 -17.11
CA VAL A 70 -0.34 -13.06 -17.39
C VAL A 70 1.05 -12.83 -18.01
N GLY A 71 2.08 -13.44 -17.47
CA GLY A 71 3.46 -13.25 -17.90
C GLY A 71 3.70 -13.70 -19.35
N SER A 72 3.07 -14.79 -19.77
CA SER A 72 3.15 -15.31 -21.16
C SER A 72 2.40 -14.49 -22.19
N GLN A 73 1.63 -13.47 -21.81
CA GLN A 73 0.95 -12.59 -22.75
C GLN A 73 1.91 -11.78 -23.63
N HIS A 74 3.16 -11.64 -23.21
CA HIS A 74 4.20 -10.92 -23.95
C HIS A 74 5.48 -11.75 -24.00
N ALA A 75 6.08 -11.84 -25.20
CA ALA A 75 7.24 -12.69 -25.43
C ALA A 75 8.56 -12.19 -24.79
N GLU A 76 8.65 -10.87 -24.52
CA GLU A 76 9.84 -10.27 -23.94
C GLU A 76 9.72 -10.11 -22.42
N HIS A 77 10.82 -10.36 -21.71
CA HIS A 77 10.89 -10.05 -20.28
C HIS A 77 10.72 -8.54 -20.05
N ARG A 78 9.79 -8.17 -19.20
CA ARG A 78 9.51 -6.77 -18.87
C ARG A 78 10.29 -6.32 -17.65
N LYS A 79 10.86 -5.11 -17.71
CA LYS A 79 11.46 -4.49 -16.53
C LYS A 79 10.36 -4.06 -15.58
N ALA A 80 10.49 -4.47 -14.32
CA ALA A 80 9.67 -4.01 -13.20
C ALA A 80 10.55 -3.27 -12.20
N THR A 81 10.07 -2.12 -11.70
CA THR A 81 10.84 -1.31 -10.74
C THR A 81 10.93 -2.01 -9.40
N SER A 82 9.85 -2.62 -8.93
CA SER A 82 9.81 -3.28 -7.62
C SER A 82 8.83 -4.44 -7.63
N LEU A 83 9.05 -5.38 -6.72
CA LEU A 83 8.06 -6.40 -6.35
C LEU A 83 7.70 -6.20 -4.88
N TYR A 84 6.41 -6.22 -4.56
CA TYR A 84 5.92 -6.10 -3.20
C TYR A 84 4.90 -7.18 -2.86
N PHE A 85 5.15 -7.89 -1.76
CA PHE A 85 4.25 -8.87 -1.17
C PHE A 85 3.48 -8.23 -0.01
N GLY A 86 2.17 -8.12 -0.15
CA GLY A 86 1.31 -7.57 0.88
C GLY A 86 0.04 -8.40 1.09
N GLY A 87 -0.86 -7.88 1.93
CA GLY A 87 -2.19 -8.45 2.10
C GLY A 87 -2.58 -8.77 3.53
N GLY A 88 -2.62 -10.05 3.87
CA GLY A 88 -2.79 -10.53 5.24
C GLY A 88 -1.46 -10.57 5.99
N THR A 89 -0.75 -11.65 5.86
CA THR A 89 0.60 -11.87 6.39
C THR A 89 1.38 -12.75 5.42
N PRO A 90 2.01 -12.18 4.39
CA PRO A 90 2.75 -12.93 3.39
C PRO A 90 3.81 -13.88 3.97
N ALA A 91 4.41 -13.52 5.09
CA ALA A 91 5.40 -14.35 5.78
C ALA A 91 4.86 -15.72 6.29
N LEU A 92 3.54 -15.93 6.31
CA LEU A 92 2.97 -17.26 6.58
C LEU A 92 3.23 -18.28 5.46
N ALA A 93 3.55 -17.77 4.27
CA ALA A 93 3.96 -18.58 3.12
C ALA A 93 5.48 -18.46 2.85
N ALA A 94 6.32 -18.16 3.85
CA ALA A 94 7.74 -17.88 3.69
C ALA A 94 8.48 -19.01 2.92
N ASN A 95 8.11 -20.27 3.16
CA ASN A 95 8.65 -21.44 2.47
C ASN A 95 8.31 -21.50 0.96
N ARG A 96 7.27 -20.77 0.51
CA ARG A 96 6.80 -20.74 -0.88
C ARG A 96 7.16 -19.43 -1.61
N ILE A 97 7.67 -18.39 -0.91
CA ILE A 97 7.99 -17.08 -1.51
C ILE A 97 9.01 -17.22 -2.64
N LYS A 98 10.01 -18.07 -2.46
CA LYS A 98 11.03 -18.30 -3.51
C LYS A 98 10.43 -18.86 -4.81
N GLU A 99 9.43 -19.72 -4.73
CA GLU A 99 8.73 -20.26 -5.91
C GLU A 99 8.00 -19.15 -6.66
N ILE A 100 7.30 -18.27 -5.93
CA ILE A 100 6.59 -17.13 -6.53
C ILE A 100 7.58 -16.17 -7.19
N VAL A 101 8.70 -15.86 -6.53
CA VAL A 101 9.75 -14.99 -7.09
C VAL A 101 10.35 -15.61 -8.35
N ASN A 102 10.60 -16.90 -8.36
CA ASN A 102 11.12 -17.61 -9.54
C ASN A 102 10.10 -17.51 -10.71
N ALA A 103 8.82 -17.82 -10.47
CA ALA A 103 7.78 -17.72 -11.49
C ALA A 103 7.66 -16.31 -12.07
N LEU A 104 7.75 -15.27 -11.24
CA LEU A 104 7.78 -13.88 -11.70
C LEU A 104 9.04 -13.58 -12.52
N SER A 105 10.19 -14.11 -12.12
CA SER A 105 11.48 -13.88 -12.78
C SER A 105 11.58 -14.52 -14.18
N GLU A 106 10.72 -15.48 -14.48
CA GLU A 106 10.57 -16.03 -15.84
C GLU A 106 9.95 -15.02 -16.82
N HIS A 107 9.32 -13.97 -16.33
CA HIS A 107 8.60 -12.99 -17.16
C HIS A 107 9.04 -11.55 -16.93
N PHE A 108 9.58 -11.25 -15.74
CA PHE A 108 9.91 -9.88 -15.31
C PHE A 108 11.34 -9.77 -14.79
N ILE A 109 11.98 -8.62 -15.06
CA ILE A 109 13.30 -8.26 -14.50
C ILE A 109 13.06 -7.22 -13.41
N ILE A 110 13.19 -7.62 -12.13
CA ILE A 110 13.00 -6.73 -10.98
C ILE A 110 14.27 -5.94 -10.74
N THR A 111 14.20 -4.60 -10.69
CA THR A 111 15.38 -3.71 -10.69
C THR A 111 15.66 -3.00 -9.36
N GLU A 112 14.65 -2.81 -8.49
CA GLU A 112 14.77 -2.01 -7.25
C GLU A 112 14.48 -2.80 -5.97
N GLY A 113 14.48 -4.13 -6.09
CA GLY A 113 14.35 -5.04 -4.94
C GLY A 113 12.93 -5.51 -4.66
N ILE A 114 12.82 -6.35 -3.63
CA ILE A 114 11.63 -7.08 -3.23
C ILE A 114 11.26 -6.70 -1.80
N GLY A 115 10.04 -6.16 -1.61
CA GLY A 115 9.47 -5.85 -0.30
C GLY A 115 8.46 -6.90 0.16
N LEU A 116 8.36 -7.12 1.48
CA LEU A 116 7.41 -8.09 2.04
C LEU A 116 6.91 -7.68 3.42
N GLU A 117 5.59 -7.83 3.64
CA GLU A 117 4.93 -7.54 4.92
C GLU A 117 4.98 -8.74 5.88
N LEU A 118 5.23 -8.44 7.17
CA LEU A 118 5.26 -9.42 8.26
C LEU A 118 4.34 -8.99 9.42
N HIS A 119 3.81 -10.00 10.11
CA HIS A 119 3.30 -9.81 11.47
C HIS A 119 4.46 -9.94 12.47
N PRO A 120 4.47 -9.25 13.63
CA PRO A 120 5.52 -9.41 14.66
C PRO A 120 5.83 -10.86 15.02
N ASP A 121 4.82 -11.73 15.11
CA ASP A 121 4.99 -13.16 15.40
C ASP A 121 5.80 -13.95 14.33
N ASN A 122 6.05 -13.36 13.18
CA ASN A 122 6.85 -13.95 12.12
C ASN A 122 8.29 -13.40 12.09
N VAL A 123 8.64 -12.50 13.00
CA VAL A 123 9.98 -11.92 13.08
C VAL A 123 10.85 -12.83 13.95
N ASN A 124 11.35 -13.90 13.34
CA ASN A 124 12.31 -14.83 13.91
C ASN A 124 13.37 -15.16 12.86
N VAL A 125 14.52 -15.67 13.31
CA VAL A 125 15.70 -15.91 12.44
C VAL A 125 15.38 -16.84 11.29
N GLU A 126 14.64 -17.92 11.53
CA GLU A 126 14.29 -18.91 10.51
C GLU A 126 13.44 -18.29 9.38
N THR A 127 12.36 -17.60 9.73
CA THR A 127 11.49 -16.92 8.75
C THR A 127 12.25 -15.84 7.99
N LEU A 128 13.01 -14.99 8.70
CA LEU A 128 13.79 -13.92 8.05
C LEU A 128 14.84 -14.47 7.11
N GLN A 129 15.51 -15.57 7.45
CA GLN A 129 16.49 -16.20 6.58
C GLN A 129 15.84 -16.78 5.32
N MET A 130 14.69 -17.47 5.44
CA MET A 130 13.93 -17.95 4.27
C MET A 130 13.56 -16.81 3.33
N LEU A 131 13.11 -15.68 3.85
CA LEU A 131 12.78 -14.49 3.05
C LEU A 131 14.00 -13.89 2.38
N LYS A 132 15.12 -13.80 3.10
CA LYS A 132 16.41 -13.34 2.54
C LYS A 132 16.89 -14.23 1.40
N ASP A 133 16.80 -15.54 1.57
CA ASP A 133 17.20 -16.56 0.56
C ASP A 133 16.25 -16.56 -0.66
N ALA A 134 15.03 -16.07 -0.49
CA ALA A 134 14.09 -15.83 -1.57
C ALA A 134 14.34 -14.51 -2.33
N GLY A 135 15.33 -13.70 -1.91
CA GLY A 135 15.69 -12.43 -2.54
C GLY A 135 14.96 -11.20 -1.98
N VAL A 136 14.25 -11.33 -0.86
CA VAL A 136 13.63 -10.18 -0.19
C VAL A 136 14.71 -9.25 0.35
N THR A 137 14.62 -7.97 -0.02
CA THR A 137 15.60 -6.94 0.39
C THR A 137 15.01 -5.95 1.38
N LYS A 138 13.67 -5.82 1.43
CA LYS A 138 12.94 -4.85 2.25
C LYS A 138 11.82 -5.55 3.00
N ILE A 139 11.69 -5.29 4.29
CA ILE A 139 10.61 -5.85 5.11
C ILE A 139 9.79 -4.73 5.77
N SER A 140 8.48 -4.95 5.91
CA SER A 140 7.58 -4.10 6.68
C SER A 140 6.89 -4.91 7.76
N ILE A 141 7.04 -4.48 9.02
CA ILE A 141 6.53 -5.20 10.18
C ILE A 141 5.34 -4.42 10.75
N GLY A 142 4.17 -5.01 10.70
CA GLY A 142 2.95 -4.39 11.21
C GLY A 142 2.89 -4.37 12.73
N ILE A 143 3.62 -3.47 13.37
CA ILE A 143 3.68 -3.32 14.85
C ILE A 143 2.36 -2.78 15.40
N GLN A 144 1.85 -1.72 14.83
CA GLN A 144 0.71 -0.91 15.20
C GLN A 144 0.92 -0.04 16.45
N SER A 145 1.45 -0.57 17.55
CA SER A 145 1.99 0.10 18.73
C SER A 145 2.79 -0.90 19.58
N PHE A 146 3.79 -0.48 20.29
CA PHE A 146 4.46 -1.30 21.33
C PHE A 146 3.73 -1.24 22.68
N CYS A 147 2.79 -0.31 22.85
CA CYS A 147 2.03 -0.16 24.08
C CYS A 147 0.96 -1.25 24.20
N ASP A 148 1.02 -2.03 25.28
CA ASP A 148 0.08 -3.15 25.56
C ASP A 148 -1.39 -2.71 25.57
N LYS A 149 -1.68 -1.47 25.97
CA LYS A 149 -3.04 -0.88 25.95
C LYS A 149 -3.62 -0.86 24.54
N TYR A 150 -2.82 -0.41 23.57
CA TYR A 150 -3.28 -0.29 22.18
C TYR A 150 -3.28 -1.64 21.47
N GLN A 151 -2.35 -2.54 21.79
CA GLN A 151 -2.39 -3.91 21.28
C GLN A 151 -3.71 -4.61 21.66
N LYS A 152 -4.14 -4.46 22.92
CA LYS A 152 -5.43 -5.03 23.40
C LYS A 152 -6.64 -4.44 22.66
N ILE A 153 -6.67 -3.11 22.46
CA ILE A 153 -7.72 -2.41 21.70
C ILE A 153 -7.81 -2.94 20.27
N LEU A 154 -6.66 -3.21 19.65
CA LEU A 154 -6.55 -3.72 18.29
C LEU A 154 -6.75 -5.25 18.17
N GLY A 155 -7.05 -5.94 19.27
CA GLY A 155 -7.22 -7.41 19.30
C GLY A 155 -5.92 -8.18 19.07
N ARG A 156 -4.78 -7.60 19.46
CA ARG A 156 -3.43 -8.16 19.29
C ARG A 156 -2.79 -8.56 20.63
N LYS A 157 -1.79 -9.41 20.55
CA LYS A 157 -0.96 -9.82 21.69
C LYS A 157 0.19 -8.83 21.91
N LYS A 158 0.78 -8.89 23.09
CA LYS A 158 2.03 -8.20 23.42
C LYS A 158 3.15 -8.71 22.50
N ILE A 159 4.00 -7.77 22.05
CA ILE A 159 5.16 -8.05 21.19
C ILE A 159 6.36 -8.40 22.06
N ASP A 160 7.06 -9.48 21.74
CA ASP A 160 8.38 -9.78 22.31
C ASP A 160 9.46 -8.98 21.56
N THR A 161 9.82 -7.83 22.14
CA THR A 161 10.82 -6.93 21.55
C THR A 161 12.25 -7.49 21.65
N ALA A 162 12.53 -8.39 22.60
CA ALA A 162 13.86 -8.98 22.75
C ALA A 162 14.12 -10.03 21.65
N GLU A 163 13.14 -10.89 21.39
CA GLU A 163 13.19 -11.85 20.28
C GLU A 163 13.29 -11.13 18.93
N MET A 164 12.47 -10.09 18.72
CA MET A 164 12.49 -9.28 17.50
C MET A 164 13.85 -8.61 17.27
N MET A 165 14.44 -8.00 18.30
CA MET A 165 15.78 -7.38 18.21
C MET A 165 16.84 -8.41 17.84
N SER A 166 16.82 -9.58 18.47
CA SER A 166 17.75 -10.66 18.20
C SER A 166 17.64 -11.12 16.73
N ALA A 167 16.42 -11.33 16.23
CA ALA A 167 16.18 -11.77 14.86
C ALA A 167 16.63 -10.73 13.82
N LEU A 168 16.28 -9.45 14.02
CA LEU A 168 16.67 -8.35 13.13
C LEU A 168 18.17 -8.08 13.13
N SER A 169 18.86 -8.37 14.25
CA SER A 169 20.33 -8.27 14.32
C SER A 169 21.02 -9.45 13.61
N ALA A 170 20.40 -10.61 13.56
CA ALA A 170 20.94 -11.81 12.94
C ALA A 170 20.78 -11.80 11.40
N VAL A 171 19.71 -11.25 10.87
CA VAL A 171 19.40 -11.24 9.42
C VAL A 171 19.16 -9.80 8.95
N SER A 172 20.09 -9.26 8.17
CA SER A 172 20.05 -7.87 7.71
C SER A 172 19.23 -7.69 6.41
N PHE A 173 18.47 -6.58 6.35
CA PHE A 173 17.74 -6.10 5.18
C PHE A 173 18.15 -4.67 4.84
N GLU A 174 17.98 -4.27 3.57
CA GLU A 174 18.23 -2.90 3.12
C GLU A 174 17.27 -1.90 3.81
N THR A 175 16.00 -2.31 3.93
CA THR A 175 14.98 -1.54 4.63
C THR A 175 14.25 -2.43 5.62
N VAL A 176 14.22 -1.97 6.86
CA VAL A 176 13.36 -2.49 7.92
C VAL A 176 12.36 -1.39 8.27
N SER A 177 11.14 -1.52 7.76
CA SER A 177 10.01 -0.63 8.10
C SER A 177 9.22 -1.20 9.27
N MET A 178 8.79 -0.32 10.17
CA MET A 178 7.81 -0.66 11.20
C MET A 178 6.58 0.22 11.05
N ASP A 179 5.40 -0.43 10.96
CA ASP A 179 4.15 0.25 10.67
C ASP A 179 3.35 0.42 11.97
N PHE A 180 2.92 1.66 12.22
CA PHE A 180 2.17 2.08 13.38
C PHE A 180 0.80 2.63 12.99
N ILE A 181 -0.15 2.53 13.92
CA ILE A 181 -1.44 3.21 13.81
C ILE A 181 -1.43 4.41 14.74
N PHE A 182 -1.71 5.60 14.19
CA PHE A 182 -1.93 6.79 15.00
C PHE A 182 -3.40 7.21 15.02
N ALA A 183 -3.74 8.09 15.95
CA ALA A 183 -5.10 8.55 16.20
C ALA A 183 -6.05 7.46 16.75
N LEU A 184 -5.49 6.51 17.49
CA LEU A 184 -6.26 5.60 18.33
C LEU A 184 -6.89 6.39 19.51
N PRO A 185 -8.03 5.91 20.06
CA PRO A 185 -8.68 6.57 21.19
C PRO A 185 -7.74 6.71 22.39
N GLY A 186 -7.57 7.95 22.86
CA GLY A 186 -6.72 8.26 24.01
C GLY A 186 -5.22 8.05 23.79
N GLN A 187 -4.77 7.94 22.54
CA GLN A 187 -3.36 7.94 22.20
C GLN A 187 -2.76 9.34 22.34
N THR A 188 -1.65 9.42 23.04
CA THR A 188 -0.94 10.67 23.27
C THR A 188 0.26 10.82 22.33
N TYR A 189 0.83 12.03 22.30
CA TYR A 189 2.09 12.30 21.63
C TYR A 189 3.23 11.43 22.19
N ASP A 190 3.31 11.29 23.51
CA ASP A 190 4.37 10.51 24.17
C ASP A 190 4.27 9.01 23.86
N ASP A 191 3.05 8.47 23.73
CA ASP A 191 2.84 7.08 23.28
C ASP A 191 3.43 6.85 21.90
N LEU A 192 3.07 7.70 20.93
CA LEU A 192 3.52 7.55 19.54
C LEU A 192 5.01 7.85 19.37
N LYS A 193 5.53 8.83 20.13
CA LYS A 193 6.96 9.12 20.22
C LYS A 193 7.74 7.91 20.73
N SER A 194 7.25 7.29 21.80
CA SER A 194 7.87 6.08 22.37
C SER A 194 7.86 4.91 21.38
N ASP A 195 6.77 4.73 20.63
CA ASP A 195 6.67 3.71 19.58
C ASP A 195 7.74 3.91 18.50
N ILE A 196 7.93 5.16 18.03
CA ILE A 196 8.93 5.50 17.01
C ILE A 196 10.35 5.31 17.55
N ASP A 197 10.65 5.81 18.74
CA ASP A 197 11.98 5.67 19.36
C ASP A 197 12.32 4.17 19.53
N THR A 198 11.35 3.36 19.97
CA THR A 198 11.52 1.91 20.11
C THR A 198 11.79 1.25 18.76
N ALA A 199 11.09 1.64 17.70
CA ALA A 199 11.32 1.08 16.37
C ALA A 199 12.77 1.28 15.91
N PHE A 200 13.28 2.50 16.00
CA PHE A 200 14.67 2.79 15.60
C PHE A 200 15.70 2.09 16.52
N LEU A 201 15.39 1.95 17.80
CA LEU A 201 16.23 1.17 18.74
C LEU A 201 16.29 -0.32 18.36
N LEU A 202 15.19 -0.89 17.87
CA LEU A 202 15.11 -2.29 17.44
C LEU A 202 15.70 -2.54 16.04
N GLY A 203 16.24 -1.52 15.38
CA GLY A 203 16.93 -1.66 14.09
C GLY A 203 16.10 -1.26 12.88
N ALA A 204 14.92 -0.65 13.04
CA ALA A 204 14.22 -0.04 11.91
C ALA A 204 15.04 1.14 11.35
N ASN A 205 15.00 1.32 10.04
CA ASN A 205 15.52 2.51 9.37
C ASN A 205 14.40 3.31 8.68
N HIS A 206 13.17 2.81 8.75
CA HIS A 206 11.96 3.45 8.21
C HIS A 206 10.77 3.19 9.15
N VAL A 207 9.89 4.16 9.30
CA VAL A 207 8.62 4.01 10.02
C VAL A 207 7.47 4.57 9.19
N ALA A 208 6.32 3.89 9.24
CA ALA A 208 5.07 4.37 8.67
C ALA A 208 4.03 4.52 9.80
N ILE A 209 3.41 5.68 9.90
CA ILE A 209 2.39 6.00 10.91
C ILE A 209 1.05 6.24 10.22
N TYR A 210 0.27 5.18 9.98
CA TYR A 210 -1.02 5.30 9.30
C TYR A 210 -2.14 5.73 10.24
N PRO A 211 -3.08 6.56 9.79
CA PRO A 211 -4.22 6.95 10.62
C PRO A 211 -5.12 5.75 10.89
N PHE A 212 -5.65 5.67 12.10
CA PHE A 212 -6.79 4.80 12.36
C PHE A 212 -8.00 5.29 11.57
N ILE A 213 -8.55 4.40 10.73
CA ILE A 213 -9.74 4.64 9.91
C ILE A 213 -10.82 3.66 10.34
N ASP A 214 -11.98 4.20 10.67
CA ASP A 214 -13.12 3.41 11.12
C ASP A 214 -13.97 3.01 9.91
N PHE A 215 -13.65 1.85 9.32
CA PHE A 215 -14.39 1.29 8.19
C PHE A 215 -15.71 0.68 8.63
N THR A 216 -16.77 0.86 7.86
CA THR A 216 -18.13 0.39 8.20
C THR A 216 -18.28 -1.14 8.19
N PHE A 217 -17.39 -1.84 7.52
CA PHE A 217 -17.38 -3.31 7.44
C PHE A 217 -16.36 -3.98 8.38
N THR A 218 -15.66 -3.21 9.21
CA THR A 218 -14.78 -3.76 10.25
C THR A 218 -15.52 -3.86 11.59
N GLU A 219 -15.07 -4.79 12.44
CA GLU A 219 -15.66 -5.02 13.77
C GLU A 219 -14.91 -4.23 14.86
N SER A 220 -14.40 -3.03 14.51
CA SER A 220 -13.66 -2.23 15.48
C SER A 220 -14.54 -1.78 16.64
N PRO A 221 -14.15 -2.06 17.90
CA PRO A 221 -14.92 -1.64 19.07
C PRO A 221 -14.71 -0.16 19.43
N VAL A 222 -13.87 0.57 18.68
CA VAL A 222 -13.47 1.93 18.99
C VAL A 222 -13.59 2.85 17.79
N THR A 223 -13.87 4.11 18.04
CA THR A 223 -13.96 5.16 17.05
C THR A 223 -12.65 5.96 16.96
N ALA A 224 -12.36 6.49 15.79
CA ALA A 224 -11.16 7.31 15.57
C ALA A 224 -11.17 8.59 16.43
N MET A 225 -9.97 9.08 16.75
CA MET A 225 -9.73 10.35 17.45
C MET A 225 -10.41 11.54 16.73
N PRO A 226 -10.91 12.56 17.47
CA PRO A 226 -11.45 13.78 16.86
C PRO A 226 -10.46 14.46 15.91
N LYS A 227 -10.98 15.08 14.85
CA LYS A 227 -10.18 15.70 13.78
C LYS A 227 -9.14 16.70 14.28
N LYS A 228 -9.49 17.52 15.28
CA LYS A 228 -8.59 18.54 15.85
C LYS A 228 -7.39 17.87 16.50
N ASP A 229 -7.63 16.90 17.37
CA ASP A 229 -6.60 16.20 18.15
C ASP A 229 -5.70 15.37 17.22
N LYS A 230 -6.29 14.74 16.19
CA LYS A 230 -5.56 14.05 15.12
C LYS A 230 -4.58 14.96 14.38
N ARG A 231 -4.98 16.21 14.11
CA ARG A 231 -4.11 17.20 13.49
C ARG A 231 -2.94 17.57 14.40
N GLU A 232 -3.24 17.92 15.65
CA GLU A 232 -2.22 18.32 16.63
C GLU A 232 -1.19 17.19 16.82
N LEU A 233 -1.66 15.95 16.92
CA LEU A 233 -0.80 14.78 17.05
C LEU A 233 0.08 14.56 15.79
N LEU A 234 -0.50 14.65 14.58
CA LEU A 234 0.25 14.48 13.33
C LEU A 234 1.30 15.59 13.14
N ASP A 235 0.95 16.84 13.43
CA ASP A 235 1.88 17.97 13.32
C ASP A 235 3.03 17.82 14.34
N ALA A 236 2.72 17.46 15.59
CA ALA A 236 3.71 17.29 16.67
C ALA A 236 4.68 16.15 16.35
N ILE A 237 4.18 14.99 15.93
CA ILE A 237 5.04 13.84 15.61
C ILE A 237 5.88 14.08 14.36
N THR A 238 5.32 14.82 13.37
CA THR A 238 6.10 15.22 12.19
C THR A 238 7.26 16.12 12.58
N GLN A 239 7.03 17.13 13.44
CA GLN A 239 8.09 18.01 13.92
C GLN A 239 9.12 17.24 14.74
N TYR A 240 8.70 16.28 15.56
CA TYR A 240 9.60 15.40 16.31
C TYR A 240 10.53 14.62 15.38
N CYS A 241 9.98 13.94 14.38
CA CYS A 241 10.78 13.17 13.43
C CYS A 241 11.77 14.05 12.65
N LEU A 242 11.32 15.21 12.17
CA LEU A 242 12.20 16.17 11.49
C LEU A 242 13.29 16.72 12.44
N GLY A 243 12.95 16.98 13.72
CA GLY A 243 13.91 17.42 14.74
C GLY A 243 14.97 16.36 15.09
N LYS A 244 14.66 15.08 14.89
CA LYS A 244 15.62 13.96 14.99
C LYS A 244 16.52 13.83 13.74
N GLY A 245 16.30 14.63 12.70
CA GLY A 245 17.00 14.54 11.42
C GLY A 245 16.47 13.45 10.50
N TYR A 246 15.28 12.90 10.78
CA TYR A 246 14.66 11.93 9.88
C TYR A 246 14.10 12.62 8.64
N SER A 247 14.24 11.98 7.48
CA SER A 247 13.66 12.42 6.22
C SER A 247 12.19 12.03 6.15
N ARG A 248 11.33 12.96 5.72
CA ARG A 248 9.91 12.68 5.48
C ARG A 248 9.73 12.18 4.04
N ASN A 249 9.38 10.90 3.88
CA ASN A 249 9.23 10.27 2.55
C ASN A 249 7.80 10.41 1.99
N SER A 250 6.81 10.47 2.87
CA SER A 250 5.40 10.71 2.52
C SER A 250 4.66 11.45 3.64
N ILE A 251 3.35 11.58 3.52
CA ILE A 251 2.52 12.22 4.56
C ILE A 251 2.73 11.56 5.92
N TRP A 252 2.94 10.24 5.96
CA TRP A 252 2.95 9.43 7.18
C TRP A 252 4.22 8.60 7.36
N THR A 253 5.26 8.80 6.54
CA THR A 253 6.44 7.95 6.61
C THR A 253 7.72 8.74 6.80
N PHE A 254 8.62 8.20 7.62
CA PHE A 254 9.88 8.82 7.98
C PHE A 254 11.02 7.79 7.95
N SER A 255 12.21 8.20 7.53
CA SER A 255 13.40 7.35 7.49
C SER A 255 14.62 8.03 8.11
N SER A 256 15.53 7.23 8.69
CA SER A 256 16.78 7.69 9.29
C SER A 256 17.91 7.92 8.28
N GLY A 257 17.70 7.65 7.00
CA GLY A 257 18.67 7.83 5.90
C GLY A 257 18.08 8.58 4.73
N THR A 258 18.94 9.04 3.82
CA THR A 258 18.52 9.75 2.59
C THR A 258 17.97 8.82 1.52
N ASP A 259 18.29 7.53 1.56
CA ASP A 259 18.06 6.57 0.47
C ASP A 259 16.88 5.62 0.70
N ALA A 260 16.18 5.72 1.82
CA ALA A 260 15.04 4.84 2.11
C ALA A 260 13.76 5.28 1.37
N ASN A 261 13.79 5.33 0.06
CA ASN A 261 12.59 5.41 -0.77
C ASN A 261 11.82 4.07 -0.69
N TYR A 262 11.23 3.81 0.48
CA TYR A 262 10.34 2.69 0.65
C TYR A 262 8.95 3.10 0.16
N SER A 263 8.51 2.45 -0.91
CA SER A 263 7.14 2.56 -1.39
C SER A 263 6.63 1.16 -1.70
N SER A 264 5.49 0.81 -1.15
CA SER A 264 4.82 -0.47 -1.43
C SER A 264 4.42 -0.62 -2.90
N MET A 265 4.23 0.50 -3.62
CA MET A 265 3.86 0.51 -5.04
C MET A 265 4.42 1.74 -5.75
N THR A 266 4.73 1.61 -7.04
CA THR A 266 4.90 2.77 -7.91
C THR A 266 3.57 3.49 -8.12
N ARG A 267 3.63 4.82 -8.32
CA ARG A 267 2.44 5.65 -8.56
C ARG A 267 2.04 5.69 -10.04
N ASP A 268 2.96 5.34 -10.92
CA ASP A 268 2.72 5.43 -12.37
C ASP A 268 1.87 4.26 -12.86
N ASN A 269 2.37 3.04 -12.72
CA ASN A 269 1.69 1.83 -13.15
C ASN A 269 2.06 0.67 -12.22
N PHE A 270 1.16 -0.25 -12.03
CA PHE A 270 1.44 -1.49 -11.31
C PHE A 270 0.56 -2.64 -11.79
N LEU A 271 1.08 -3.85 -11.69
CA LEU A 271 0.43 -5.10 -12.02
C LEU A 271 0.31 -5.95 -10.76
N GLY A 272 -0.92 -6.26 -10.37
CA GLY A 272 -1.22 -7.03 -9.17
C GLY A 272 -1.65 -8.45 -9.49
N PHE A 273 -1.17 -9.38 -8.68
CA PHE A 273 -1.47 -10.81 -8.70
C PHE A 273 -2.12 -11.23 -7.38
N GLY A 274 -3.02 -12.18 -7.45
CA GLY A 274 -3.72 -12.72 -6.28
C GLY A 274 -5.11 -12.13 -6.07
N CYS A 275 -5.86 -12.70 -5.12
CA CYS A 275 -7.19 -12.21 -4.78
C CYS A 275 -7.11 -10.79 -4.23
N SER A 276 -8.09 -9.96 -4.48
CA SER A 276 -8.17 -8.53 -4.18
C SER A 276 -7.03 -7.65 -4.73
N ALA A 277 -6.03 -8.21 -5.37
CA ALA A 277 -4.97 -7.44 -5.99
C ALA A 277 -5.54 -6.48 -7.03
N THR A 278 -4.97 -5.27 -7.06
CA THR A 278 -5.33 -4.25 -8.05
C THR A 278 -4.23 -4.08 -9.07
N SER A 279 -4.59 -3.67 -10.28
CA SER A 279 -3.61 -3.24 -11.29
C SER A 279 -4.00 -1.88 -11.84
N LEU A 280 -3.00 -1.05 -12.09
CA LEU A 280 -3.16 0.27 -12.67
C LEU A 280 -2.30 0.39 -13.92
N PHE A 281 -2.94 0.60 -15.04
CA PHE A 281 -2.29 0.90 -16.31
C PHE A 281 -2.55 2.35 -16.72
N LYS A 282 -2.01 2.74 -17.86
CA LYS A 282 -2.14 4.12 -18.34
C LYS A 282 -3.59 4.61 -18.41
N GLU A 283 -4.51 3.76 -18.83
CA GLU A 283 -5.92 4.12 -19.05
C GLU A 283 -6.92 3.23 -18.30
N GLN A 284 -6.44 2.29 -17.48
CA GLN A 284 -7.29 1.28 -16.88
C GLN A 284 -6.87 0.99 -15.44
N PHE A 285 -7.87 0.80 -14.58
CA PHE A 285 -7.68 0.22 -13.25
C PHE A 285 -8.56 -1.01 -13.12
N LYS A 286 -8.00 -2.12 -12.65
CA LYS A 286 -8.75 -3.36 -12.42
C LYS A 286 -8.54 -3.87 -11.01
N ILE A 287 -9.50 -4.66 -10.53
CA ILE A 287 -9.48 -5.28 -9.20
C ILE A 287 -9.83 -6.75 -9.35
N ASN A 288 -9.04 -7.66 -8.81
CA ASN A 288 -9.36 -9.07 -8.71
C ASN A 288 -10.42 -9.32 -7.62
N THR A 289 -11.15 -10.44 -7.72
CA THR A 289 -12.13 -10.81 -6.70
C THR A 289 -11.52 -10.89 -5.30
N PHE A 290 -12.33 -10.58 -4.27
CA PHE A 290 -11.94 -10.69 -2.85
C PHE A 290 -12.17 -12.09 -2.29
N ASP A 291 -12.86 -12.96 -3.04
CA ASP A 291 -13.14 -14.33 -2.63
C ASP A 291 -12.03 -15.28 -3.10
N VAL A 292 -11.39 -15.94 -2.14
CA VAL A 292 -10.22 -16.81 -2.40
C VAL A 292 -10.60 -18.06 -3.20
N ASP A 293 -11.76 -18.65 -2.93
CA ASP A 293 -12.17 -19.87 -3.62
C ASP A 293 -12.54 -19.55 -5.08
N SER A 294 -13.33 -18.49 -5.30
CA SER A 294 -13.65 -17.99 -6.65
C SER A 294 -12.41 -17.57 -7.43
N TYR A 295 -11.40 -16.98 -6.74
CA TYR A 295 -10.11 -16.68 -7.37
C TYR A 295 -9.42 -17.94 -7.88
N CYS A 296 -9.25 -18.95 -7.02
CA CYS A 296 -8.59 -20.21 -7.39
C CYS A 296 -9.34 -20.96 -8.51
N GLU A 297 -10.67 -20.95 -8.49
CA GLU A 297 -11.50 -21.60 -9.49
C GLU A 297 -11.35 -20.92 -10.87
N ARG A 298 -11.40 -19.58 -10.92
CA ARG A 298 -11.22 -18.81 -12.15
C ARG A 298 -9.85 -19.06 -12.77
N ILE A 299 -8.77 -18.99 -11.97
CA ILE A 299 -7.42 -19.22 -12.47
C ILE A 299 -7.24 -20.65 -12.97
N ARG A 300 -7.72 -21.65 -12.23
CA ARG A 300 -7.65 -23.07 -12.69
C ARG A 300 -8.40 -23.32 -13.99
N SER A 301 -9.44 -22.56 -14.27
CA SER A 301 -10.16 -22.62 -15.56
C SER A 301 -9.46 -21.85 -16.69
N GLY A 302 -8.26 -21.29 -16.45
CA GLY A 302 -7.49 -20.53 -17.45
C GLY A 302 -7.94 -19.08 -17.64
N ASN A 303 -8.81 -18.57 -16.76
CA ASN A 303 -9.35 -17.22 -16.83
C ASN A 303 -8.76 -16.32 -15.75
N LEU A 304 -8.62 -15.02 -16.04
CA LEU A 304 -8.22 -14.04 -15.03
C LEU A 304 -9.32 -13.85 -13.97
N ALA A 305 -8.91 -13.66 -12.72
CA ALA A 305 -9.81 -13.47 -11.60
C ALA A 305 -10.26 -12.00 -11.43
N THR A 306 -10.19 -11.20 -12.49
CA THR A 306 -10.64 -9.80 -12.48
C THR A 306 -12.13 -9.73 -12.20
N SER A 307 -12.51 -8.99 -11.17
CA SER A 307 -13.89 -8.76 -10.77
C SER A 307 -14.44 -7.47 -11.39
N LEU A 308 -13.69 -6.39 -11.25
CA LEU A 308 -14.13 -5.06 -11.68
C LEU A 308 -13.02 -4.33 -12.44
N THR A 309 -13.45 -3.56 -13.44
CA THR A 309 -12.56 -2.69 -14.22
C THR A 309 -13.19 -1.31 -14.42
N ILE A 310 -12.38 -0.27 -14.35
CA ILE A 310 -12.72 1.08 -14.82
C ILE A 310 -11.72 1.52 -15.89
N ARG A 311 -12.22 2.10 -16.99
CA ARG A 311 -11.41 2.81 -17.99
C ARG A 311 -11.45 4.30 -17.67
N PHE A 312 -10.28 4.86 -17.45
CA PHE A 312 -10.13 6.28 -17.14
C PHE A 312 -10.23 7.15 -18.38
N THR A 313 -10.96 8.26 -18.26
CA THR A 313 -10.68 9.40 -19.13
C THR A 313 -9.30 9.99 -18.79
N LYS A 314 -8.68 10.69 -19.72
CA LYS A 314 -7.38 11.35 -19.49
C LYS A 314 -7.41 12.24 -18.25
N ARG A 315 -8.52 12.96 -18.01
CA ARG A 315 -8.70 13.81 -16.83
C ARG A 315 -8.78 13.00 -15.52
N GLN A 316 -9.53 11.91 -15.50
CA GLN A 316 -9.60 11.03 -14.32
C GLN A 316 -8.23 10.46 -13.98
N ARG A 317 -7.47 10.03 -14.99
CA ARG A 317 -6.10 9.51 -14.79
C ARG A 317 -5.14 10.56 -14.26
N MET A 318 -5.22 11.82 -14.75
CA MET A 318 -4.45 12.95 -14.22
C MET A 318 -4.76 13.23 -12.75
N VAL A 319 -6.05 13.25 -12.38
CA VAL A 319 -6.47 13.46 -10.99
C VAL A 319 -5.99 12.33 -10.09
N TYR A 320 -6.10 11.08 -10.53
CA TYR A 320 -5.59 9.92 -9.82
C TYR A 320 -4.07 10.02 -9.59
N TRP A 321 -3.32 10.35 -10.64
CA TRP A 321 -1.87 10.49 -10.56
C TRP A 321 -1.45 11.61 -9.61
N LEU A 322 -2.08 12.78 -9.72
CA LEU A 322 -1.81 13.92 -8.84
C LEU A 322 -2.11 13.60 -7.38
N PHE A 323 -3.23 12.92 -7.12
CA PHE A 323 -3.61 12.52 -5.77
C PHE A 323 -2.53 11.62 -5.14
N TRP A 324 -2.16 10.53 -5.81
CA TRP A 324 -1.20 9.58 -5.26
C TRP A 324 0.25 10.10 -5.26
N THR A 325 0.64 10.90 -6.25
CA THR A 325 1.96 11.56 -6.23
C THR A 325 2.07 12.57 -5.11
N ALA A 326 1.00 13.32 -4.84
CA ALA A 326 0.95 14.26 -3.73
C ALA A 326 1.09 13.58 -2.36
N TYR A 327 0.78 12.29 -2.24
CA TYR A 327 1.05 11.48 -1.05
C TYR A 327 2.54 11.50 -0.64
N SER A 328 3.46 11.51 -1.60
CA SER A 328 4.90 11.66 -1.34
C SER A 328 5.32 13.09 -0.95
N THR A 329 4.36 13.98 -0.63
CA THR A 329 4.54 15.38 -0.28
C THR A 329 5.11 16.27 -1.39
N ARG A 330 5.41 15.71 -2.56
CA ARG A 330 6.11 16.40 -3.64
C ARG A 330 5.53 16.03 -5.00
N VAL A 331 5.29 17.03 -5.85
CA VAL A 331 4.83 16.88 -7.23
C VAL A 331 5.73 17.68 -8.14
N THR A 332 6.31 17.08 -9.18
CA THR A 332 7.12 17.81 -10.16
C THR A 332 6.36 18.01 -11.48
N ALA A 333 6.45 19.21 -12.04
CA ALA A 333 5.85 19.52 -13.34
C ALA A 333 6.46 18.66 -14.46
N LYS A 334 7.75 18.36 -14.36
CA LYS A 334 8.49 17.55 -15.33
C LYS A 334 7.96 16.10 -15.39
N ASP A 335 7.72 15.46 -14.24
CA ASP A 335 7.24 14.07 -14.20
C ASP A 335 5.80 13.98 -14.72
N PHE A 336 4.95 14.96 -14.37
CA PHE A 336 3.60 15.06 -14.92
C PHE A 336 3.62 15.20 -16.45
N GLU A 337 4.46 16.09 -16.96
CA GLU A 337 4.58 16.34 -18.41
C GLU A 337 5.15 15.12 -19.15
N LYS A 338 6.15 14.45 -18.56
CA LYS A 338 6.68 13.19 -19.09
C LYS A 338 5.58 12.11 -19.19
N PHE A 339 4.76 11.97 -18.18
CA PHE A 339 3.73 10.92 -18.13
C PHE A 339 2.53 11.21 -19.04
N PHE A 340 2.04 12.45 -19.07
CA PHE A 340 0.81 12.84 -19.77
C PHE A 340 1.01 13.52 -21.12
N GLY A 341 2.22 13.93 -21.45
CA GLY A 341 2.54 14.69 -22.66
C GLY A 341 1.93 16.10 -22.70
N VAL A 342 1.53 16.65 -21.53
CA VAL A 342 0.94 17.99 -21.42
C VAL A 342 1.46 18.69 -20.17
N SER A 343 1.60 20.02 -20.23
CA SER A 343 2.12 20.80 -19.12
C SER A 343 1.17 20.81 -17.90
N LEU A 344 1.71 20.52 -16.72
CA LEU A 344 0.99 20.61 -15.46
C LEU A 344 0.39 22.02 -15.24
N LYS A 345 1.16 23.06 -15.53
CA LYS A 345 0.71 24.45 -15.39
C LYS A 345 -0.45 24.79 -16.33
N LYS A 346 -0.45 24.24 -17.55
CA LYS A 346 -1.55 24.44 -18.50
C LYS A 346 -2.84 23.78 -18.01
N MET A 347 -2.72 22.58 -17.41
CA MET A 347 -3.90 21.79 -16.97
C MET A 347 -4.44 22.22 -15.60
N TYR A 348 -3.55 22.58 -14.65
CA TYR A 348 -3.89 22.80 -13.24
C TYR A 348 -3.24 24.08 -12.66
N GLY A 349 -2.85 25.04 -13.50
CA GLY A 349 -2.16 26.25 -13.05
C GLY A 349 -2.97 27.10 -12.08
N PHE A 350 -4.28 27.17 -12.26
CA PHE A 350 -5.17 27.91 -11.35
C PHE A 350 -5.26 27.22 -9.97
N GLU A 351 -5.45 25.91 -9.95
CA GLU A 351 -5.50 25.11 -8.73
C GLU A 351 -4.20 25.19 -7.91
N LEU A 352 -3.07 25.11 -8.62
CA LEU A 352 -1.74 25.25 -8.01
C LEU A 352 -1.50 26.66 -7.47
N TRP A 353 -1.97 27.69 -8.19
CA TRP A 353 -1.92 29.07 -7.72
C TRP A 353 -2.75 29.24 -6.44
N VAL A 354 -3.99 28.73 -6.41
CA VAL A 354 -4.82 28.76 -5.20
C VAL A 354 -4.15 28.03 -4.03
N ALA A 355 -3.58 26.85 -4.28
CA ALA A 355 -2.90 26.09 -3.25
C ALA A 355 -1.69 26.86 -2.66
N LYS A 356 -0.94 27.60 -3.51
CA LYS A 356 0.15 28.50 -3.06
C LYS A 356 -0.39 29.65 -2.22
N GLN A 357 -1.44 30.36 -2.68
CA GLN A 357 -2.03 31.49 -1.93
C GLN A 357 -2.56 31.04 -0.55
N LEU A 358 -3.10 29.84 -0.46
CA LEU A 358 -3.56 29.27 0.80
C LEU A 358 -2.44 28.72 1.69
N GLY A 359 -1.18 28.76 1.22
CA GLY A 359 -0.01 28.24 1.93
C GLY A 359 -0.02 26.72 2.09
N LEU A 360 -0.66 25.99 1.18
CA LEU A 360 -0.71 24.53 1.19
C LEU A 360 0.54 23.90 0.54
N VAL A 361 1.12 24.58 -0.43
CA VAL A 361 2.34 24.16 -1.14
C VAL A 361 3.31 25.34 -1.31
N LYS A 362 4.60 25.00 -1.35
CA LYS A 362 5.67 25.88 -1.83
C LYS A 362 6.11 25.41 -3.22
N GLU A 363 6.56 26.32 -4.07
CA GLU A 363 7.05 25.98 -5.40
C GLU A 363 8.47 26.45 -5.58
N HIS A 364 9.32 25.54 -6.05
CA HIS A 364 10.71 25.80 -6.40
C HIS A 364 11.02 25.10 -7.74
N ASN A 365 11.32 25.85 -8.77
CA ASN A 365 11.74 25.34 -10.09
C ASN A 365 10.79 24.27 -10.66
N GLY A 366 9.47 24.50 -10.59
CA GLY A 366 8.47 23.57 -11.10
C GLY A 366 8.20 22.35 -10.20
N THR A 367 8.80 22.31 -9.03
CA THR A 367 8.51 21.33 -7.98
C THR A 367 7.60 21.97 -6.94
N TYR A 368 6.49 21.31 -6.63
CA TYR A 368 5.51 21.71 -5.62
C TYR A 368 5.66 20.80 -4.40
N GLU A 369 6.06 21.38 -3.27
CA GLU A 369 6.26 20.67 -2.00
C GLU A 369 5.17 21.05 -1.01
N MET A 370 4.57 20.07 -0.34
CA MET A 370 3.56 20.33 0.68
C MET A 370 4.14 20.97 1.93
N THR A 371 3.42 21.94 2.46
CA THR A 371 3.63 22.44 3.81
C THR A 371 2.98 21.50 4.84
N LEU A 372 3.24 21.70 6.15
CA LEU A 372 2.49 20.97 7.21
C LEU A 372 0.98 21.19 7.07
N LYS A 373 0.58 22.43 6.80
CA LYS A 373 -0.82 22.76 6.52
C LYS A 373 -1.39 21.99 5.32
N GLY A 374 -0.61 21.90 4.22
CA GLY A 374 -0.99 21.13 3.03
C GLY A 374 -1.13 19.64 3.32
N ALA A 375 -0.17 19.07 4.03
CA ALA A 375 -0.18 17.67 4.44
C ALA A 375 -1.40 17.31 5.30
N PHE A 376 -1.81 18.20 6.22
CA PHE A 376 -3.03 18.00 7.00
C PHE A 376 -4.28 17.98 6.11
N TYR A 377 -4.43 18.94 5.17
CA TYR A 377 -5.57 18.94 4.27
C TYR A 377 -5.57 17.75 3.32
N TYR A 378 -4.40 17.28 2.88
CA TYR A 378 -4.28 16.06 2.10
C TYR A 378 -4.75 14.85 2.92
N HIS A 379 -4.24 14.68 4.14
CA HIS A 379 -4.66 13.61 5.06
C HIS A 379 -6.18 13.61 5.28
N TYR A 380 -6.77 14.79 5.51
CA TYR A 380 -8.21 14.91 5.68
C TYR A 380 -9.00 14.50 4.42
N TYR A 381 -8.51 14.91 3.25
CA TYR A 381 -9.13 14.57 1.98
C TYR A 381 -8.98 13.09 1.64
N GLU A 382 -7.84 12.48 1.93
CA GLU A 382 -7.57 11.06 1.77
C GLU A 382 -8.50 10.22 2.65
N ASN A 383 -8.65 10.58 3.93
CA ASN A 383 -9.58 9.93 4.84
C ASN A 383 -11.04 10.02 4.33
N PHE A 384 -11.44 11.18 3.79
CA PHE A 384 -12.75 11.33 3.16
C PHE A 384 -12.91 10.44 1.91
N TYR A 385 -11.88 10.37 1.07
CA TYR A 385 -11.86 9.50 -0.11
C TYR A 385 -11.98 8.03 0.28
N THR A 386 -11.20 7.61 1.26
CA THR A 386 -11.21 6.23 1.77
C THR A 386 -12.60 5.83 2.28
N LEU A 387 -13.22 6.63 3.14
CA LEU A 387 -14.54 6.32 3.67
C LEU A 387 -15.67 6.42 2.63
N SER A 388 -15.57 7.36 1.67
CA SER A 388 -16.64 7.57 0.68
C SER A 388 -16.60 6.58 -0.49
N TYR A 389 -15.42 6.05 -0.85
CA TYR A 389 -15.24 5.22 -2.03
C TYR A 389 -14.70 3.83 -1.71
N ILE A 390 -13.59 3.74 -1.00
CA ILE A 390 -12.94 2.46 -0.71
C ILE A 390 -13.82 1.62 0.21
N ASP A 391 -14.35 2.22 1.27
CA ASP A 391 -15.24 1.54 2.21
C ASP A 391 -16.46 0.95 1.51
N LYS A 392 -17.13 1.75 0.66
CA LYS A 392 -18.29 1.28 -0.11
C LYS A 392 -17.92 0.16 -1.08
N MET A 393 -16.87 0.33 -1.87
CA MET A 393 -16.45 -0.64 -2.88
C MET A 393 -16.04 -1.96 -2.23
N TRP A 394 -15.16 -1.91 -1.21
CA TRP A 394 -14.71 -3.11 -0.52
C TRP A 394 -15.82 -3.82 0.26
N GLY A 395 -16.76 -3.04 0.82
CA GLY A 395 -17.95 -3.60 1.47
C GLY A 395 -18.83 -4.42 0.52
N ILE A 396 -18.95 -4.02 -0.75
CA ILE A 396 -19.67 -4.79 -1.79
C ILE A 396 -18.86 -6.01 -2.22
N MET A 397 -17.58 -5.83 -2.57
CA MET A 397 -16.73 -6.91 -3.10
C MET A 397 -16.47 -8.03 -2.09
N ARG A 398 -16.65 -7.78 -0.79
CA ARG A 398 -16.61 -8.84 0.26
C ARG A 398 -17.83 -9.72 0.27
N LYS A 399 -18.94 -9.26 -0.28
CA LYS A 399 -20.23 -9.98 -0.31
C LYS A 399 -20.46 -10.67 -1.63
N GLU A 400 -19.89 -10.14 -2.70
CA GLU A 400 -20.10 -10.61 -4.06
C GLU A 400 -18.76 -10.69 -4.81
N ALA A 401 -18.39 -11.89 -5.25
CA ALA A 401 -17.11 -12.16 -5.89
C ALA A 401 -16.95 -11.43 -7.24
N PHE A 402 -18.03 -11.31 -8.01
CA PHE A 402 -18.03 -10.71 -9.35
C PHE A 402 -19.29 -9.84 -9.56
N PRO A 403 -19.41 -8.70 -8.87
CA PRO A 403 -20.54 -7.79 -9.07
C PRO A 403 -20.56 -7.25 -10.51
N GLU A 404 -21.74 -7.08 -11.09
CA GLU A 404 -21.88 -6.58 -12.47
C GLU A 404 -21.37 -5.15 -12.63
N GLN A 405 -21.69 -4.28 -11.67
CA GLN A 405 -21.31 -2.88 -11.68
C GLN A 405 -21.30 -2.28 -10.28
N ILE A 406 -20.34 -1.40 -10.04
CA ILE A 406 -20.33 -0.50 -8.86
C ILE A 406 -20.20 0.94 -9.34
N GLU A 407 -21.06 1.82 -8.87
CA GLU A 407 -21.00 3.25 -9.12
C GLU A 407 -20.68 4.01 -7.82
N LEU A 408 -19.66 4.90 -7.87
CA LEU A 408 -19.11 5.62 -6.72
C LEU A 408 -19.15 7.13 -6.92
#